data_29ff8f31fbf6a52f6bc606cb7e5f2ec9
#
_entry.id   29ff8f31fbf6a52f6bc606cb7e5f2ec9
#
_cell.length_a   1.000
_cell.length_b   1.000
_cell.length_c   1.000
_cell.angle_alpha   90.00
_cell.angle_beta   90.00
_cell.angle_gamma   90.00
#
_symmetry.space_group_name_H-M   'P 1'
#
loop_
_entity.id
_entity.type
_entity.pdbx_description
1 polymer ?
#
loop_
_entity_poly.entity_id
_entity_poly.type
_entity_poly.pdbx_seq_one_letter_code
_entity_poly.pdbx_strand_id
1 'polypeptide(L)'
;MKSILHLKFIVLYIIFGFLCVFTTATLTNELIMDRLEEDISQSLYREATLISNNYLPSYFSEDSSIWAVQSQLIAMRLYLNSSLWFVAPDGSLITSSNIRGTTAPRTIENFDPAEIGNSQYITGTYHDYFDEDFITVMAPVTQGFSTKGYLLIHHPVSDIQKQCSLLMRPVYITLAVIFGLSFIFLLGFHFFVYRPLRQITEAAKQYAMGNLDYAIPVHSHDEMGYLSASLNFMSVQLKDMDDYQKKIVANVSHDFRSPLTSIKGYVQAMTDGTIPPEL
;
A
#
# COMPACT_ATOMS: atom_id res chain seq x y z
N MET A 1 9.29 17.25 28.50
CA MET A 1 8.24 17.41 27.46
C MET A 1 8.23 16.13 26.62
N LYS A 2 7.13 15.34 26.67
CA LYS A 2 7.03 14.15 25.81
C LYS A 2 7.09 14.62 24.36
N SER A 3 7.94 13.99 23.56
CA SER A 3 8.17 14.35 22.16
C SER A 3 6.94 14.05 21.31
N ILE A 4 5.98 14.97 21.32
CA ILE A 4 4.74 14.88 20.53
C ILE A 4 5.06 14.76 19.04
N LEU A 5 6.14 15.38 18.58
CA LEU A 5 6.57 15.34 17.19
C LEU A 5 6.94 13.92 16.74
N HIS A 6 7.74 13.21 17.54
CA HIS A 6 8.15 11.82 17.24
C HIS A 6 6.93 10.88 17.15
N LEU A 7 5.98 11.00 18.09
CA LEU A 7 4.75 10.22 18.07
C LEU A 7 3.92 10.50 16.80
N LYS A 8 3.81 11.77 16.41
CA LYS A 8 3.11 12.17 15.19
C LYS A 8 3.74 11.55 13.93
N PHE A 9 5.07 11.54 13.84
CA PHE A 9 5.77 10.90 12.72
C PHE A 9 5.55 9.40 12.66
N ILE A 10 5.62 8.70 13.80
CA ILE A 10 5.36 7.25 13.84
C ILE A 10 3.92 6.94 13.42
N VAL A 11 2.94 7.68 13.95
CA VAL A 11 1.52 7.48 13.60
C VAL A 11 1.28 7.74 12.11
N LEU A 12 1.82 8.85 11.58
CA LEU A 12 1.71 9.18 10.14
C LEU A 12 2.34 8.10 9.26
N TYR A 13 3.52 7.60 9.66
CA TYR A 13 4.21 6.53 8.96
C TYR A 13 3.39 5.22 8.93
N ILE A 14 2.81 4.83 10.07
CA ILE A 14 1.97 3.62 10.15
C ILE A 14 0.72 3.76 9.27
N ILE A 15 0.05 4.93 9.33
CA ILE A 15 -1.13 5.20 8.49
C ILE A 15 -0.76 5.15 7.01
N PHE A 16 0.33 5.80 6.62
CA PHE A 16 0.80 5.81 5.24
C PHE A 16 1.17 4.39 4.76
N GLY A 17 1.91 3.63 5.57
CA GLY A 17 2.28 2.26 5.25
C GLY A 17 1.06 1.35 5.10
N PHE A 18 0.08 1.46 6.00
CA PHE A 18 -1.17 0.72 5.88
C PHE A 18 -1.95 1.09 4.61
N LEU A 19 -2.04 2.39 4.30
CA LEU A 19 -2.70 2.87 3.08
C LEU A 19 -2.04 2.31 1.81
N CYS A 20 -0.70 2.33 1.76
CA CYS A 20 0.06 1.78 0.63
C CYS A 20 -0.18 0.26 0.47
N VAL A 21 -0.15 -0.50 1.56
CA VAL A 21 -0.41 -1.95 1.54
C VAL A 21 -1.84 -2.22 1.07
N PHE A 22 -2.81 -1.50 1.63
CA PHE A 22 -4.22 -1.66 1.29
C PHE A 22 -4.50 -1.35 -0.18
N THR A 23 -4.04 -0.19 -0.69
CA THR A 23 -4.26 0.21 -2.08
C THR A 23 -3.56 -0.75 -3.05
N THR A 24 -2.33 -1.16 -2.77
CA THR A 24 -1.61 -2.11 -3.64
C THR A 24 -2.30 -3.48 -3.65
N ALA A 25 -2.73 -3.99 -2.50
CA ALA A 25 -3.40 -5.28 -2.42
C ALA A 25 -4.73 -5.28 -3.16
N THR A 26 -5.57 -4.24 -2.99
CA THR A 26 -6.87 -4.13 -3.67
C THR A 26 -6.72 -3.97 -5.17
N LEU A 27 -5.90 -3.01 -5.64
CA LEU A 27 -5.68 -2.79 -7.07
C LEU A 27 -5.07 -4.01 -7.77
N THR A 28 -4.10 -4.66 -7.13
CA THR A 28 -3.47 -5.85 -7.73
C THR A 28 -4.46 -7.01 -7.80
N ASN A 29 -5.32 -7.18 -6.79
CA ASN A 29 -6.34 -8.23 -6.80
C ASN A 29 -7.36 -8.02 -7.92
N GLU A 30 -7.88 -6.80 -8.09
CA GLU A 30 -8.80 -6.46 -9.19
C GLU A 30 -8.15 -6.70 -10.56
N LEU A 31 -6.96 -6.15 -10.78
CA LEU A 31 -6.25 -6.30 -12.06
C LEU A 31 -5.93 -7.77 -12.41
N ILE A 32 -5.56 -8.59 -11.43
CA ILE A 32 -5.30 -10.02 -11.66
C ILE A 32 -6.62 -10.74 -11.95
N MET A 33 -7.69 -10.43 -11.22
CA MET A 33 -8.99 -11.08 -11.43
C MET A 33 -9.53 -10.77 -12.81
N ASP A 34 -9.58 -9.53 -13.24
CA ASP A 34 -10.03 -9.10 -14.55
C ASP A 34 -9.19 -9.79 -15.66
N ARG A 35 -7.88 -9.85 -15.47
CA ARG A 35 -6.99 -10.50 -16.44
C ARG A 35 -7.19 -12.00 -16.52
N LEU A 36 -7.41 -12.67 -15.39
CA LEU A 36 -7.70 -14.11 -15.36
C LEU A 36 -9.05 -14.42 -16.01
N GLU A 37 -10.08 -13.61 -15.76
CA GLU A 37 -11.38 -13.77 -16.40
C GLU A 37 -11.27 -13.64 -17.92
N GLU A 38 -10.55 -12.64 -18.41
CA GLU A 38 -10.31 -12.45 -19.84
C GLU A 38 -9.52 -13.61 -20.45
N ASP A 39 -8.39 -14.01 -19.86
CA ASP A 39 -7.52 -15.06 -20.39
C ASP A 39 -8.22 -16.43 -20.40
N ILE A 40 -8.97 -16.75 -19.33
CA ILE A 40 -9.72 -18.00 -19.21
C ILE A 40 -10.88 -18.02 -20.20
N SER A 41 -11.66 -16.94 -20.30
CA SER A 41 -12.79 -16.87 -21.24
C SER A 41 -12.34 -17.03 -22.70
N GLN A 42 -11.24 -16.37 -23.10
CA GLN A 42 -10.66 -16.52 -24.42
C GLN A 42 -10.16 -17.96 -24.69
N SER A 43 -9.55 -18.58 -23.67
CA SER A 43 -9.10 -19.98 -23.76
C SER A 43 -10.30 -20.93 -23.92
N LEU A 44 -11.33 -20.76 -23.09
CA LEU A 44 -12.56 -21.57 -23.15
C LEU A 44 -13.29 -21.38 -24.47
N TYR A 45 -13.38 -20.16 -25.00
CA TYR A 45 -13.98 -19.90 -26.31
C TYR A 45 -13.22 -20.61 -27.45
N ARG A 46 -11.90 -20.60 -27.39
CA ARG A 46 -11.06 -21.32 -28.35
C ARG A 46 -11.31 -22.85 -28.29
N GLU A 47 -11.33 -23.41 -27.09
CA GLU A 47 -11.65 -24.82 -26.90
C GLU A 47 -13.09 -25.16 -27.32
N ALA A 48 -14.07 -24.29 -26.97
CA ALA A 48 -15.44 -24.46 -27.43
C ALA A 48 -15.53 -24.53 -28.96
N THR A 49 -14.80 -23.63 -29.64
CA THR A 49 -14.75 -23.60 -31.11
C THR A 49 -14.09 -24.85 -31.68
N LEU A 50 -13.01 -25.34 -31.08
CA LEU A 50 -12.36 -26.60 -31.52
C LEU A 50 -13.27 -27.80 -31.33
N ILE A 51 -13.96 -27.90 -30.20
CA ILE A 51 -14.91 -28.98 -29.92
C ILE A 51 -16.10 -28.90 -30.89
N SER A 52 -16.65 -27.71 -31.09
CA SER A 52 -17.77 -27.47 -32.01
C SER A 52 -17.46 -27.84 -33.45
N ASN A 53 -16.23 -27.60 -33.92
CA ASN A 53 -15.86 -27.85 -35.32
C ASN A 53 -15.40 -29.30 -35.59
N ASN A 54 -14.77 -29.94 -34.62
CA ASN A 54 -14.11 -31.22 -34.85
C ASN A 54 -14.89 -32.43 -34.32
N TYR A 55 -15.66 -32.28 -33.26
CA TYR A 55 -16.28 -33.42 -32.57
C TYR A 55 -17.81 -33.44 -32.70
N LEU A 56 -18.47 -32.30 -32.56
CA LEU A 56 -19.94 -32.26 -32.54
C LEU A 56 -20.61 -32.42 -33.91
N PRO A 57 -20.02 -32.03 -35.05
CA PRO A 57 -20.64 -32.27 -36.35
C PRO A 57 -20.87 -33.77 -36.68
N SER A 58 -20.06 -34.65 -36.11
CA SER A 58 -20.22 -36.10 -36.28
C SER A 58 -21.54 -36.63 -35.71
N TYR A 59 -22.17 -35.93 -34.77
CA TYR A 59 -23.49 -36.28 -34.25
C TYR A 59 -24.61 -36.18 -35.31
N PHE A 60 -24.48 -35.25 -36.24
CA PHE A 60 -25.46 -34.99 -37.28
C PHE A 60 -25.20 -35.83 -38.55
N SER A 61 -24.03 -36.51 -38.63
CA SER A 61 -23.77 -37.54 -39.61
C SER A 61 -24.16 -38.90 -39.02
N GLU A 62 -24.80 -39.79 -39.78
CA GLU A 62 -25.39 -41.06 -39.29
C GLU A 62 -24.43 -42.01 -38.52
N ASP A 63 -23.19 -41.61 -38.31
CA ASP A 63 -22.09 -42.42 -37.75
C ASP A 63 -21.92 -42.34 -36.24
N SER A 64 -22.55 -41.41 -35.50
CA SER A 64 -22.32 -41.27 -34.06
C SER A 64 -23.59 -41.26 -33.21
N SER A 65 -23.55 -42.05 -32.15
CA SER A 65 -24.62 -42.09 -31.15
C SER A 65 -24.48 -40.92 -30.16
N ILE A 66 -25.61 -40.46 -29.59
CA ILE A 66 -25.61 -39.44 -28.52
C ILE A 66 -24.71 -39.82 -27.33
N TRP A 67 -24.57 -41.10 -27.03
CA TRP A 67 -23.71 -41.64 -25.99
C TRP A 67 -22.22 -41.41 -26.28
N ALA A 68 -21.80 -41.45 -27.53
CA ALA A 68 -20.42 -41.18 -27.94
C ALA A 68 -20.11 -39.70 -27.70
N VAL A 69 -21.00 -38.81 -28.11
CA VAL A 69 -20.88 -37.36 -27.89
C VAL A 69 -20.85 -37.04 -26.38
N GLN A 70 -21.79 -37.62 -25.62
CA GLN A 70 -21.84 -37.42 -24.17
C GLN A 70 -20.54 -37.88 -23.49
N SER A 71 -20.00 -39.05 -23.90
CA SER A 71 -18.74 -39.57 -23.35
C SER A 71 -17.56 -38.60 -23.60
N GLN A 72 -17.52 -38.00 -24.81
CA GLN A 72 -16.52 -36.99 -25.15
C GLN A 72 -16.69 -35.72 -24.32
N LEU A 73 -17.92 -35.21 -24.14
CA LEU A 73 -18.18 -34.06 -23.32
C LEU A 73 -17.80 -34.30 -21.84
N ILE A 74 -18.02 -35.52 -21.30
CA ILE A 74 -17.60 -35.90 -19.96
C ILE A 74 -16.07 -35.90 -19.85
N ALA A 75 -15.35 -36.42 -20.85
CA ALA A 75 -13.89 -36.37 -20.87
C ALA A 75 -13.36 -34.93 -20.90
N MET A 76 -13.96 -34.04 -21.73
CA MET A 76 -13.62 -32.64 -21.82
C MET A 76 -13.94 -31.87 -20.52
N ARG A 77 -15.04 -32.23 -19.85
CA ARG A 77 -15.38 -31.66 -18.53
C ARG A 77 -14.25 -31.86 -17.51
N LEU A 78 -13.69 -33.08 -17.47
CA LEU A 78 -12.59 -33.38 -16.53
C LEU A 78 -11.31 -32.60 -16.88
N TYR A 79 -11.06 -32.42 -18.19
CA TYR A 79 -9.90 -31.66 -18.65
C TYR A 79 -10.04 -30.15 -18.39
N LEU A 80 -11.20 -29.57 -18.72
CA LEU A 80 -11.47 -28.14 -18.63
C LEU A 80 -11.95 -27.70 -17.23
N ASN A 81 -12.25 -28.65 -16.35
CA ASN A 81 -12.91 -28.42 -15.06
C ASN A 81 -14.16 -27.52 -15.20
N SER A 82 -14.98 -27.76 -16.23
CA SER A 82 -16.10 -26.94 -16.66
C SER A 82 -17.28 -27.80 -17.04
N SER A 83 -18.50 -27.27 -16.89
CA SER A 83 -19.71 -27.94 -17.38
C SER A 83 -19.92 -27.62 -18.87
N LEU A 84 -20.15 -28.68 -19.69
CA LEU A 84 -20.39 -28.53 -21.13
C LEU A 84 -21.82 -28.92 -21.45
N TRP A 85 -22.54 -28.05 -22.15
CA TRP A 85 -23.90 -28.29 -22.63
C TRP A 85 -23.94 -28.15 -24.15
N PHE A 86 -24.53 -29.15 -24.82
CA PHE A 86 -24.81 -29.11 -26.24
C PHE A 86 -26.30 -28.83 -26.41
N VAL A 87 -26.63 -27.70 -27.00
CA VAL A 87 -27.98 -27.12 -27.05
C VAL A 87 -28.39 -26.94 -28.50
N ALA A 88 -29.62 -27.28 -28.82
CA ALA A 88 -30.20 -27.02 -30.13
C ALA A 88 -30.52 -25.54 -30.35
N PRO A 89 -30.77 -25.06 -31.59
CA PRO A 89 -31.06 -23.66 -31.83
C PRO A 89 -32.33 -23.14 -31.18
N ASP A 90 -33.25 -24.00 -30.75
CA ASP A 90 -34.48 -23.68 -30.03
C ASP A 90 -34.28 -23.65 -28.50
N GLY A 91 -33.06 -23.81 -27.98
CA GLY A 91 -32.76 -23.85 -26.57
C GLY A 91 -32.95 -25.22 -25.91
N SER A 92 -33.39 -26.26 -26.65
CA SER A 92 -33.50 -27.61 -26.09
C SER A 92 -32.13 -28.25 -25.88
N LEU A 93 -31.92 -28.89 -24.70
CA LEU A 93 -30.66 -29.57 -24.39
C LEU A 93 -30.57 -30.90 -25.12
N ILE A 94 -29.62 -31.01 -26.04
CA ILE A 94 -29.35 -32.26 -26.75
C ILE A 94 -28.63 -33.23 -25.83
N THR A 95 -27.53 -32.79 -25.19
CA THR A 95 -26.79 -33.59 -24.21
C THR A 95 -25.91 -32.66 -23.34
N SER A 96 -25.47 -33.17 -22.20
CA SER A 96 -24.56 -32.44 -21.32
C SER A 96 -23.47 -33.34 -20.74
N SER A 97 -22.38 -32.74 -20.31
CA SER A 97 -21.32 -33.42 -19.55
C SER A 97 -21.70 -33.75 -18.12
N ASN A 98 -22.88 -33.33 -17.66
CA ASN A 98 -23.33 -33.59 -16.32
C ASN A 98 -23.69 -35.05 -16.11
N ILE A 99 -23.27 -35.61 -14.96
CA ILE A 99 -23.62 -37.01 -14.61
C ILE A 99 -25.13 -37.03 -14.25
N ARG A 100 -25.81 -38.13 -14.53
CA ARG A 100 -27.23 -38.33 -14.24
C ARG A 100 -27.57 -37.85 -12.82
N GLY A 101 -28.48 -36.87 -12.70
CA GLY A 101 -28.98 -36.35 -11.43
C GLY A 101 -28.53 -34.91 -11.08
N THR A 102 -27.67 -34.29 -11.87
CA THR A 102 -27.33 -32.88 -11.74
C THR A 102 -28.15 -32.02 -12.72
N THR A 103 -28.47 -30.83 -12.29
CA THR A 103 -29.48 -29.88 -12.79
C THR A 103 -29.22 -29.23 -14.13
N ALA A 104 -28.91 -30.00 -15.19
CA ALA A 104 -29.00 -29.42 -16.53
C ALA A 104 -30.50 -29.33 -16.91
N PRO A 105 -30.99 -28.17 -17.35
CA PRO A 105 -32.39 -28.01 -17.74
C PRO A 105 -32.67 -28.85 -19.00
N ARG A 106 -33.93 -29.25 -19.19
CA ARG A 106 -34.32 -29.87 -20.43
C ARG A 106 -34.38 -28.88 -21.59
N THR A 107 -34.69 -27.63 -21.27
CA THR A 107 -34.77 -26.49 -22.22
C THR A 107 -34.34 -25.25 -21.50
N ILE A 108 -33.52 -24.43 -22.13
CA ILE A 108 -33.10 -23.12 -21.60
C ILE A 108 -34.20 -22.13 -21.98
N GLU A 109 -34.82 -21.56 -20.96
CA GLU A 109 -35.87 -20.52 -21.13
C GLU A 109 -35.25 -19.27 -21.75
N ASN A 110 -35.92 -18.71 -22.78
CA ASN A 110 -35.47 -17.51 -23.49
C ASN A 110 -34.06 -17.61 -24.06
N PHE A 111 -33.64 -18.78 -24.53
CA PHE A 111 -32.35 -18.96 -25.13
C PHE A 111 -32.16 -18.05 -26.36
N ASP A 112 -31.22 -17.11 -26.27
CA ASP A 112 -30.83 -16.23 -27.38
C ASP A 112 -29.33 -16.38 -27.68
N PRO A 113 -28.98 -16.94 -28.84
CA PRO A 113 -27.59 -17.06 -29.27
C PRO A 113 -26.85 -15.72 -29.36
N ALA A 114 -27.58 -14.59 -29.46
CA ALA A 114 -27.00 -13.26 -29.52
C ALA A 114 -26.71 -12.68 -28.11
N GLU A 115 -27.15 -13.31 -27.04
CA GLU A 115 -26.99 -12.84 -25.65
C GLU A 115 -25.50 -12.67 -25.29
N ILE A 116 -24.65 -13.58 -25.74
CA ILE A 116 -23.19 -13.48 -25.52
C ILE A 116 -22.56 -12.38 -26.39
N GLY A 117 -23.22 -12.02 -27.50
CA GLY A 117 -22.88 -10.86 -28.33
C GLY A 117 -21.39 -10.76 -28.72
N ASN A 118 -20.85 -9.53 -28.68
CA ASN A 118 -19.45 -9.26 -28.99
C ASN A 118 -18.48 -9.57 -27.85
N SER A 119 -18.98 -9.85 -26.65
CA SER A 119 -18.14 -10.03 -25.43
C SER A 119 -17.47 -11.41 -25.38
N GLN A 120 -17.87 -12.35 -26.26
CA GLN A 120 -17.40 -13.74 -26.29
C GLN A 120 -17.76 -14.58 -25.05
N TYR A 121 -18.15 -13.96 -23.93
CA TYR A 121 -18.58 -14.62 -22.70
C TYR A 121 -19.54 -13.74 -21.90
N ILE A 122 -20.28 -14.37 -20.99
CA ILE A 122 -21.07 -13.70 -19.94
C ILE A 122 -20.68 -14.27 -18.57
N THR A 123 -20.79 -13.45 -17.54
CA THR A 123 -20.53 -13.86 -16.15
C THR A 123 -21.82 -13.73 -15.34
N GLY A 124 -22.13 -14.76 -14.57
CA GLY A 124 -23.31 -14.83 -13.70
C GLY A 124 -23.86 -16.23 -13.51
N THR A 125 -25.05 -16.34 -12.92
CA THR A 125 -25.71 -17.63 -12.61
C THR A 125 -26.32 -18.32 -13.83
N TYR A 126 -26.11 -17.80 -15.00
CA TYR A 126 -26.63 -18.24 -16.29
C TYR A 126 -28.10 -18.69 -16.21
N HIS A 127 -29.03 -17.75 -16.35
CA HIS A 127 -30.50 -17.96 -16.23
C HIS A 127 -30.92 -18.64 -14.91
N ASP A 128 -30.20 -18.38 -13.82
CA ASP A 128 -30.44 -18.95 -12.48
C ASP A 128 -30.35 -20.50 -12.41
N TYR A 129 -29.65 -21.12 -13.36
CA TYR A 129 -29.43 -22.57 -13.34
C TYR A 129 -28.28 -22.99 -12.41
N PHE A 130 -27.46 -22.07 -11.96
CA PHE A 130 -26.36 -22.31 -11.04
C PHE A 130 -26.50 -21.49 -9.75
N ASP A 131 -26.09 -22.08 -8.63
CA ASP A 131 -26.08 -21.42 -7.32
C ASP A 131 -24.91 -20.46 -7.10
N GLU A 132 -23.91 -20.49 -8.01
CA GLU A 132 -22.74 -19.62 -8.00
C GLU A 132 -22.52 -19.01 -9.38
N ASP A 133 -21.64 -17.99 -9.46
CA ASP A 133 -21.29 -17.35 -10.72
C ASP A 133 -20.39 -18.24 -11.58
N PHE A 134 -20.70 -18.27 -12.88
CA PHE A 134 -19.96 -18.96 -13.92
C PHE A 134 -19.57 -17.98 -15.02
N ILE A 135 -18.42 -18.20 -15.64
CA ILE A 135 -18.12 -17.68 -16.96
C ILE A 135 -18.71 -18.67 -17.98
N THR A 136 -19.61 -18.18 -18.80
CA THR A 136 -20.24 -18.95 -19.87
C THR A 136 -19.75 -18.48 -21.22
N VAL A 137 -19.17 -19.36 -22.00
CA VAL A 137 -18.81 -19.12 -23.39
C VAL A 137 -19.69 -20.00 -24.31
N MET A 138 -19.97 -19.53 -25.53
CA MET A 138 -20.79 -20.24 -26.49
C MET A 138 -20.11 -20.26 -27.87
N ALA A 139 -20.07 -21.44 -28.47
CA ALA A 139 -19.61 -21.63 -29.85
C ALA A 139 -20.66 -22.31 -30.71
N PRO A 140 -20.93 -21.84 -31.94
CA PRO A 140 -21.87 -22.47 -32.83
C PRO A 140 -21.32 -23.78 -33.36
N VAL A 141 -22.17 -24.79 -33.42
CA VAL A 141 -21.92 -26.08 -34.10
C VAL A 141 -22.52 -26.01 -35.48
N THR A 142 -21.67 -26.00 -36.52
CA THR A 142 -22.11 -25.86 -37.92
C THR A 142 -21.88 -27.14 -38.67
N GLN A 143 -22.86 -27.49 -39.52
CA GLN A 143 -22.69 -28.59 -40.51
C GLN A 143 -23.16 -28.05 -41.85
N GLY A 144 -22.24 -28.06 -42.84
CA GLY A 144 -22.49 -27.37 -44.10
C GLY A 144 -22.63 -25.86 -43.90
N PHE A 145 -23.75 -25.29 -44.40
CA PHE A 145 -24.03 -23.87 -44.30
C PHE A 145 -25.07 -23.50 -43.21
N SER A 146 -25.37 -24.43 -42.32
CA SER A 146 -26.38 -24.21 -41.27
C SER A 146 -25.84 -24.46 -39.86
N THR A 147 -26.24 -23.60 -38.90
CA THR A 147 -26.01 -23.85 -37.49
C THR A 147 -26.98 -24.91 -36.99
N LYS A 148 -26.47 -25.97 -36.42
CA LYS A 148 -27.23 -27.12 -35.93
C LYS A 148 -27.41 -27.11 -34.43
N GLY A 149 -26.64 -26.31 -33.73
CA GLY A 149 -26.70 -26.16 -32.29
C GLY A 149 -25.58 -25.28 -31.79
N TYR A 150 -25.46 -25.23 -30.48
CA TYR A 150 -24.47 -24.43 -29.77
C TYR A 150 -23.83 -25.25 -28.66
N LEU A 151 -22.53 -25.14 -28.53
CA LEU A 151 -21.80 -25.66 -27.38
C LEU A 151 -21.60 -24.53 -26.36
N LEU A 152 -22.13 -24.73 -25.16
CA LEU A 152 -21.90 -23.86 -24.03
C LEU A 152 -20.89 -24.50 -23.09
N ILE A 153 -19.92 -23.72 -22.63
CA ILE A 153 -18.96 -24.13 -21.58
C ILE A 153 -19.14 -23.20 -20.43
N HIS A 154 -19.49 -23.75 -19.27
CA HIS A 154 -19.65 -23.02 -18.01
C HIS A 154 -18.50 -23.34 -17.08
N HIS A 155 -17.67 -22.33 -16.78
CA HIS A 155 -16.52 -22.44 -15.87
C HIS A 155 -16.79 -21.68 -14.58
N PRO A 156 -16.66 -22.30 -13.39
CA PRO A 156 -17.00 -21.64 -12.14
C PRO A 156 -16.02 -20.50 -11.82
N VAL A 157 -16.53 -19.32 -11.48
CA VAL A 157 -15.74 -18.14 -11.07
C VAL A 157 -14.98 -18.44 -9.77
N SER A 158 -15.50 -19.32 -8.92
CA SER A 158 -14.83 -19.77 -7.70
C SER A 158 -13.45 -20.39 -7.96
N ASP A 159 -13.25 -21.04 -9.11
CA ASP A 159 -11.93 -21.61 -9.49
C ASP A 159 -10.97 -20.51 -9.95
N ILE A 160 -11.47 -19.48 -10.62
CA ILE A 160 -10.69 -18.29 -10.97
C ILE A 160 -10.25 -17.55 -9.72
N GLN A 161 -11.16 -17.40 -8.75
CA GLN A 161 -10.84 -16.80 -7.46
C GLN A 161 -9.76 -17.57 -6.69
N LYS A 162 -9.80 -18.91 -6.73
CA LYS A 162 -8.74 -19.75 -6.16
C LYS A 162 -7.39 -19.50 -6.84
N GLN A 163 -7.36 -19.45 -8.18
CA GLN A 163 -6.14 -19.13 -8.93
C GLN A 163 -5.63 -17.72 -8.60
N CYS A 164 -6.51 -16.72 -8.56
CA CYS A 164 -6.17 -15.37 -8.13
C CYS A 164 -5.55 -15.37 -6.73
N SER A 165 -6.13 -16.07 -5.77
CA SER A 165 -5.62 -16.16 -4.40
C SER A 165 -4.22 -16.79 -4.32
N LEU A 166 -3.92 -17.77 -5.18
CA LEU A 166 -2.57 -18.34 -5.28
C LEU A 166 -1.56 -17.36 -5.85
N LEU A 167 -1.94 -16.58 -6.87
CA LEU A 167 -1.11 -15.54 -7.47
C LEU A 167 -0.89 -14.34 -6.52
N MET A 168 -1.84 -14.07 -5.62
CA MET A 168 -1.73 -13.02 -4.62
C MET A 168 -0.78 -13.37 -3.46
N ARG A 169 -0.50 -14.64 -3.20
CA ARG A 169 0.42 -15.04 -2.11
C ARG A 169 1.81 -14.38 -2.19
N PRO A 170 2.54 -14.44 -3.32
CA PRO A 170 3.83 -13.76 -3.43
C PRO A 170 3.71 -12.24 -3.28
N VAL A 171 2.60 -11.63 -3.72
CA VAL A 171 2.35 -10.20 -3.54
C VAL A 171 2.28 -9.84 -2.05
N TYR A 172 1.51 -10.59 -1.25
CA TYR A 172 1.43 -10.36 0.20
C TYR A 172 2.77 -10.56 0.90
N ILE A 173 3.56 -11.57 0.51
CA ILE A 173 4.90 -11.79 1.06
C ILE A 173 5.81 -10.60 0.73
N THR A 174 5.79 -10.14 -0.52
CA THR A 174 6.58 -8.98 -0.96
C THR A 174 6.18 -7.71 -0.19
N LEU A 175 4.89 -7.46 -0.02
CA LEU A 175 4.39 -6.32 0.76
C LEU A 175 4.84 -6.42 2.23
N ALA A 176 4.79 -7.60 2.83
CA ALA A 176 5.26 -7.81 4.20
C ALA A 176 6.77 -7.57 4.35
N VAL A 177 7.58 -7.99 3.38
CA VAL A 177 9.02 -7.74 3.35
C VAL A 177 9.31 -6.24 3.20
N ILE A 178 8.63 -5.55 2.27
CA ILE A 178 8.80 -4.10 2.06
C ILE A 178 8.41 -3.34 3.33
N PHE A 179 7.30 -3.72 3.97
CA PHE A 179 6.87 -3.09 5.22
C PHE A 179 7.88 -3.32 6.36
N GLY A 180 8.44 -4.53 6.45
CA GLY A 180 9.51 -4.85 7.42
C GLY A 180 10.79 -4.04 7.18
N LEU A 181 11.26 -3.93 5.94
CA LEU A 181 12.41 -3.11 5.57
C LEU A 181 12.15 -1.62 5.85
N SER A 182 10.96 -1.14 5.56
CA SER A 182 10.54 0.22 5.84
C SER A 182 10.55 0.53 7.34
N PHE A 183 10.22 -0.46 8.19
CA PHE A 183 10.32 -0.32 9.65
C PHE A 183 11.78 -0.20 10.12
N ILE A 184 12.71 -0.94 9.50
CA ILE A 184 14.16 -0.80 9.77
C ILE A 184 14.63 0.62 9.41
N PHE A 185 14.15 1.17 8.29
CA PHE A 185 14.44 2.56 7.91
C PHE A 185 13.93 3.57 8.94
N LEU A 186 12.74 3.35 9.49
CA LEU A 186 12.20 4.19 10.57
C LEU A 186 13.09 4.17 11.83
N LEU A 187 13.61 2.99 12.20
CA LEU A 187 14.56 2.87 13.31
C LEU A 187 15.86 3.62 13.01
N GLY A 188 16.40 3.49 11.81
CA GLY A 188 17.56 4.25 11.35
C GLY A 188 17.34 5.76 11.46
N PHE A 189 16.22 6.26 10.97
CA PHE A 189 15.84 7.67 11.09
C PHE A 189 15.79 8.15 12.54
N HIS A 190 15.26 7.31 13.47
CA HIS A 190 15.25 7.61 14.88
C HIS A 190 16.66 7.83 15.45
N PHE A 191 17.61 6.94 15.13
CA PHE A 191 18.95 6.99 15.70
C PHE A 191 19.84 8.04 15.03
N PHE A 192 19.76 8.19 13.71
CA PHE A 192 20.66 9.07 12.96
C PHE A 192 20.17 10.51 12.84
N VAL A 193 18.85 10.73 12.90
CA VAL A 193 18.30 12.08 12.71
C VAL A 193 17.61 12.59 13.97
N TYR A 194 16.63 11.85 14.48
CA TYR A 194 15.79 12.35 15.56
C TYR A 194 16.54 12.55 16.89
N ARG A 195 17.36 11.58 17.28
CA ARG A 195 18.11 11.61 18.53
C ARG A 195 19.13 12.77 18.56
N PRO A 196 19.99 12.97 17.55
CA PRO A 196 20.89 14.14 17.48
C PRO A 196 20.14 15.46 17.49
N LEU A 197 19.07 15.59 16.69
CA LEU A 197 18.27 16.82 16.63
C LEU A 197 17.68 17.19 18.00
N ARG A 198 17.24 16.21 18.78
CA ARG A 198 16.76 16.43 20.13
C ARG A 198 17.87 16.91 21.07
N GLN A 199 19.08 16.38 20.97
CA GLN A 199 20.23 16.82 21.75
C GLN A 199 20.59 18.27 21.44
N ILE A 200 20.61 18.64 20.16
CA ILE A 200 20.86 20.00 19.70
C ILE A 200 19.78 20.96 20.24
N THR A 201 18.52 20.57 20.16
CA THR A 201 17.40 21.39 20.67
C THR A 201 17.49 21.60 22.19
N GLU A 202 17.87 20.55 22.94
CA GLU A 202 18.03 20.67 24.40
C GLU A 202 19.21 21.58 24.74
N ALA A 203 20.34 21.48 24.04
CA ALA A 203 21.47 22.37 24.23
C ALA A 203 21.11 23.83 23.95
N ALA A 204 20.44 24.10 22.82
CA ALA A 204 19.97 25.45 22.52
C ALA A 204 19.06 26.03 23.64
N LYS A 205 18.23 25.19 24.24
CA LYS A 205 17.40 25.58 25.39
C LYS A 205 18.24 25.85 26.63
N GLN A 206 19.27 25.05 26.92
CA GLN A 206 20.21 25.28 28.02
C GLN A 206 20.96 26.62 27.84
N TYR A 207 21.42 26.89 26.61
CA TYR A 207 22.08 28.18 26.31
C TYR A 207 21.15 29.39 26.53
N ALA A 208 19.89 29.28 26.12
CA ALA A 208 18.88 30.31 26.35
C ALA A 208 18.56 30.53 27.83
N MET A 209 18.79 29.54 28.70
CA MET A 209 18.65 29.64 30.15
C MET A 209 19.95 30.11 30.86
N GLY A 210 21.00 30.45 30.10
CA GLY A 210 22.29 30.89 30.61
C GLY A 210 23.25 29.75 30.99
N ASN A 211 22.89 28.48 30.78
CA ASN A 211 23.77 27.36 31.02
C ASN A 211 24.67 27.15 29.81
N LEU A 212 25.70 27.98 29.67
CA LEU A 212 26.62 27.95 28.53
C LEU A 212 27.70 26.86 28.62
N ASP A 213 27.82 26.16 29.76
CA ASP A 213 28.73 25.04 29.95
C ASP A 213 28.17 23.70 29.44
N TYR A 214 26.92 23.67 29.00
CA TYR A 214 26.32 22.47 28.43
C TYR A 214 26.92 22.17 27.05
N ALA A 215 27.64 21.04 26.90
CA ALA A 215 28.26 20.66 25.64
C ALA A 215 27.43 19.58 24.91
N ILE A 216 27.24 19.76 23.60
CA ILE A 216 26.62 18.77 22.75
C ILE A 216 27.70 17.75 22.36
N PRO A 217 27.49 16.42 22.63
CA PRO A 217 28.45 15.43 22.18
C PRO A 217 28.42 15.33 20.64
N VAL A 218 29.56 15.62 20.01
CA VAL A 218 29.72 15.52 18.56
C VAL A 218 30.12 14.07 18.21
N HIS A 219 29.15 13.27 17.76
CA HIS A 219 29.37 11.86 17.43
C HIS A 219 29.32 11.57 15.92
N SER A 220 28.93 12.55 15.12
CA SER A 220 28.73 12.40 13.68
C SER A 220 29.67 13.33 12.90
N HIS A 221 30.01 12.92 11.67
CA HIS A 221 30.81 13.70 10.72
C HIS A 221 29.93 14.24 9.58
N ASP A 222 28.60 14.23 9.75
CA ASP A 222 27.62 14.76 8.83
C ASP A 222 27.14 16.18 9.24
N GLU A 223 26.05 16.65 8.63
CA GLU A 223 25.45 17.95 8.89
C GLU A 223 25.04 18.12 10.36
N MET A 224 24.66 17.01 11.03
CA MET A 224 24.30 17.04 12.47
C MET A 224 25.54 17.25 13.33
N GLY A 225 26.65 16.65 12.97
CA GLY A 225 27.93 16.87 13.62
C GLY A 225 28.41 18.31 13.45
N TYR A 226 28.35 18.84 12.23
CA TYR A 226 28.70 20.23 11.95
C TYR A 226 27.82 21.23 12.74
N LEU A 227 26.51 21.00 12.78
CA LEU A 227 25.58 21.83 13.53
C LEU A 227 25.87 21.78 15.04
N SER A 228 26.19 20.62 15.58
CA SER A 228 26.55 20.43 16.98
C SER A 228 27.84 21.20 17.33
N ALA A 229 28.86 21.10 16.48
CA ALA A 229 30.12 21.81 16.64
C ALA A 229 29.93 23.35 16.58
N SER A 230 29.12 23.83 15.63
CA SER A 230 28.81 25.26 15.48
C SER A 230 28.09 25.82 16.70
N LEU A 231 27.15 25.08 17.27
CA LEU A 231 26.44 25.48 18.48
C LEU A 231 27.36 25.46 19.71
N ASN A 232 28.24 24.45 19.84
CA ASN A 232 29.24 24.45 20.92
C ASN A 232 30.20 25.63 20.79
N PHE A 233 30.65 25.98 19.59
CA PHE A 233 31.45 27.17 19.35
C PHE A 233 30.73 28.46 19.77
N MET A 234 29.44 28.58 19.39
CA MET A 234 28.60 29.73 19.78
C MET A 234 28.48 29.85 21.29
N SER A 235 28.33 28.74 22.04
CA SER A 235 28.24 28.78 23.51
C SER A 235 29.52 29.31 24.16
N VAL A 236 30.69 28.92 23.61
CA VAL A 236 31.99 29.45 24.08
C VAL A 236 32.06 30.97 23.87
N GLN A 237 31.70 31.47 22.68
CA GLN A 237 31.71 32.91 22.39
C GLN A 237 30.76 33.67 23.28
N LEU A 238 29.55 33.15 23.55
CA LEU A 238 28.60 33.77 24.48
C LEU A 238 29.13 33.81 25.91
N LYS A 239 29.83 32.76 26.35
CA LYS A 239 30.45 32.69 27.68
C LYS A 239 31.55 33.75 27.83
N ASP A 240 32.43 33.83 26.82
CA ASP A 240 33.50 34.80 26.80
C ASP A 240 32.96 36.26 26.86
N MET A 241 31.87 36.55 26.16
CA MET A 241 31.18 37.84 26.20
C MET A 241 30.58 38.10 27.57
N ASP A 242 29.90 37.13 28.19
CA ASP A 242 29.32 37.28 29.54
C ASP A 242 30.40 37.55 30.59
N ASP A 243 31.52 36.83 30.56
CA ASP A 243 32.67 37.02 31.45
C ASP A 243 33.35 38.39 31.23
N TYR A 244 33.46 38.83 29.97
CA TYR A 244 33.98 40.16 29.64
C TYR A 244 33.07 41.26 30.19
N GLN A 245 31.74 41.11 30.00
CA GLN A 245 30.77 42.08 30.56
C GLN A 245 30.83 42.15 32.08
N LYS A 246 30.93 41.02 32.80
CA LYS A 246 31.09 40.98 34.25
C LYS A 246 32.37 41.69 34.71
N LYS A 247 33.49 41.48 34.00
CA LYS A 247 34.76 42.17 34.28
C LYS A 247 34.66 43.67 34.07
N ILE A 248 34.00 44.14 33.01
CA ILE A 248 33.75 45.58 32.78
C ILE A 248 32.96 46.17 33.94
N VAL A 249 31.82 45.54 34.30
CA VAL A 249 30.96 46.04 35.40
C VAL A 249 31.73 46.09 36.72
N ALA A 250 32.56 45.06 37.01
CA ALA A 250 33.37 45.04 38.22
C ALA A 250 34.44 46.17 38.23
N ASN A 251 35.16 46.34 37.11
CA ASN A 251 36.18 47.40 36.97
C ASN A 251 35.57 48.81 37.10
N VAL A 252 34.47 49.04 36.36
CA VAL A 252 33.75 50.31 36.38
C VAL A 252 33.25 50.63 37.86
N SER A 253 32.70 49.62 38.52
CA SER A 253 32.26 49.76 39.90
C SER A 253 33.40 50.11 40.86
N HIS A 254 34.56 49.47 40.66
CA HIS A 254 35.76 49.78 41.45
C HIS A 254 36.26 51.20 41.18
N ASP A 255 36.38 51.63 39.92
CA ASP A 255 36.90 52.92 39.51
C ASP A 255 35.99 54.08 39.94
N PHE A 256 34.68 53.87 40.04
CA PHE A 256 33.74 54.84 40.60
C PHE A 256 33.73 54.85 42.11
N ARG A 257 34.04 53.79 42.84
CA ARG A 257 34.02 53.70 44.29
C ARG A 257 35.03 54.65 44.92
N SER A 258 36.24 54.73 44.34
CA SER A 258 37.32 55.61 44.87
C SER A 258 36.95 57.10 44.87
N PRO A 259 36.58 57.74 43.75
CA PRO A 259 36.20 59.12 43.70
C PRO A 259 34.93 59.42 44.52
N LEU A 260 33.93 58.54 44.52
CA LEU A 260 32.71 58.69 45.32
C LEU A 260 33.00 58.65 46.83
N THR A 261 33.93 57.79 47.24
CA THR A 261 34.37 57.73 48.65
C THR A 261 35.09 59.02 49.02
N SER A 262 35.94 59.55 48.14
CA SER A 262 36.63 60.87 48.38
C SER A 262 35.63 62.03 48.47
N ILE A 263 34.68 62.10 47.51
CA ILE A 263 33.61 63.15 47.55
C ILE A 263 32.78 63.03 48.81
N LYS A 264 32.36 61.78 49.17
CA LYS A 264 31.63 61.56 50.43
C LYS A 264 32.43 62.05 51.66
N GLY A 265 33.73 61.75 51.71
CA GLY A 265 34.63 62.21 52.79
C GLY A 265 34.74 63.70 52.86
N TYR A 266 34.88 64.39 51.70
CA TYR A 266 34.91 65.85 51.66
C TYR A 266 33.58 66.51 52.13
N VAL A 267 32.43 66.00 51.62
CA VAL A 267 31.10 66.48 52.02
C VAL A 267 30.85 66.24 53.47
N GLN A 268 31.29 65.14 54.05
CA GLN A 268 31.16 64.83 55.47
C GLN A 268 32.03 65.76 56.32
N ALA A 269 33.28 66.01 55.93
CA ALA A 269 34.18 66.93 56.61
C ALA A 269 33.68 68.39 56.57
N MET A 270 32.99 68.79 55.50
CA MET A 270 32.28 70.07 55.42
C MET A 270 31.10 70.15 56.38
N THR A 271 30.34 69.03 56.48
CA THR A 271 29.14 69.01 57.37
C THR A 271 29.50 68.93 58.82
N ASP A 272 30.58 68.28 59.18
CA ASP A 272 31.11 68.14 60.55
C ASP A 272 31.93 69.35 60.96
N GLY A 273 32.06 70.36 60.11
CA GLY A 273 32.76 71.60 60.42
C GLY A 273 34.28 71.52 60.48
N THR A 274 34.86 70.42 60.04
CA THR A 274 36.32 70.16 60.02
C THR A 274 37.03 70.91 58.87
N ILE A 275 36.30 71.23 57.78
CA ILE A 275 36.76 72.06 56.67
C ILE A 275 35.77 73.19 56.44
N PRO A 276 36.20 74.49 56.48
CA PRO A 276 35.30 75.61 56.24
C PRO A 276 34.73 75.56 54.79
N PRO A 277 33.46 76.01 54.59
CA PRO A 277 32.79 75.94 53.26
C PRO A 277 33.37 76.94 52.23
N GLU A 278 34.40 77.62 52.51
CA GLU A 278 35.02 78.69 51.67
C GLU A 278 36.34 78.29 51.02
N LEU A 279 36.57 76.99 50.77
CA LEU A 279 37.71 76.49 49.97
C LEU A 279 37.27 75.78 48.72
#